data_d5d8dd4fbb779047a2fd9a484d60948b
#
_entry.id   d5d8dd4fbb779047a2fd9a484d60948b
#
_cell.length_a   1.000
_cell.length_b   1.000
_cell.length_c   1.000
_cell.angle_alpha   90.00
_cell.angle_beta   90.00
_cell.angle_gamma   90.00
#
_symmetry.space_group_name_H-M   'P 1'
#
loop_
_entity.id
_entity.type
_entity.pdbx_description
1 polymer ?
#
loop_
_entity_poly.entity_id
_entity_poly.type
_entity_poly.pdbx_seq_one_letter_code
_entity_poly.pdbx_strand_id
1 'polypeptide(L)'
;MNKKHIAKPLLSNPIEPYPGLTVSDLNRYLPALQKIDDIDMTIDSMHDGVFLTDGLEGLRKLPSSSIDIIITDPPENPWRGKDRPGSPMTLQEYYKWNNNWLEQAHRVLKSTGALYLFCDWRLSGMYHSMLTNFLHVQTRITWRRMMAGETSKSLSLIHI
;
A
#
# COMPACT_ATOMS: atom_id res chain seq x y z
N MET A 1 15.53 -3.80 41.70
CA MET A 1 15.44 -4.80 40.61
C MET A 1 14.93 -4.11 39.35
N ASN A 2 15.84 -3.82 38.42
CA ASN A 2 15.53 -3.13 37.18
C ASN A 2 14.89 -4.11 36.17
N LYS A 3 13.60 -3.98 35.91
CA LYS A 3 12.95 -4.69 34.80
C LYS A 3 13.48 -4.06 33.50
N LYS A 4 14.39 -4.76 32.83
CA LYS A 4 14.79 -4.43 31.46
C LYS A 4 13.52 -4.46 30.60
N HIS A 5 13.12 -3.32 30.06
CA HIS A 5 12.15 -3.26 28.97
C HIS A 5 12.79 -3.96 27.76
N ILE A 6 12.44 -5.22 27.57
CA ILE A 6 12.73 -5.93 26.33
C ILE A 6 11.76 -5.31 25.32
N ALA A 7 12.30 -4.58 24.35
CA ALA A 7 11.53 -4.10 23.21
C ALA A 7 10.87 -5.32 22.55
N LYS A 8 9.55 -5.32 22.47
CA LYS A 8 8.81 -6.36 21.72
C LYS A 8 9.29 -6.31 20.28
N PRO A 9 9.53 -7.47 19.64
CA PRO A 9 9.92 -7.50 18.24
C PRO A 9 8.85 -6.82 17.38
N LEU A 10 9.27 -6.07 16.38
CA LEU A 10 8.41 -5.38 15.39
C LEU A 10 7.45 -6.33 14.64
N LEU A 11 7.75 -7.62 14.64
CA LEU A 11 6.88 -8.68 14.11
C LEU A 11 6.06 -9.25 15.28
N SER A 12 4.92 -8.62 15.56
CA SER A 12 3.91 -9.20 16.46
C SER A 12 3.34 -10.48 15.83
N ASN A 13 3.03 -11.47 16.68
CA ASN A 13 2.30 -12.66 16.28
C ASN A 13 1.03 -12.22 15.50
N PRO A 14 0.82 -12.64 14.23
CA PRO A 14 -0.32 -12.23 13.42
C PRO A 14 -1.68 -12.65 14.02
N ILE A 15 -1.69 -13.44 15.08
CA ILE A 15 -2.88 -13.88 15.80
C ILE A 15 -3.24 -12.91 16.95
N GLU A 16 -2.29 -12.09 17.43
CA GLU A 16 -2.57 -11.08 18.45
C GLU A 16 -2.94 -9.75 17.77
N PRO A 17 -4.08 -9.15 18.13
CA PRO A 17 -4.43 -7.83 17.62
C PRO A 17 -3.32 -6.83 18.02
N TYR A 18 -2.81 -6.09 17.05
CA TYR A 18 -1.85 -5.02 17.30
C TYR A 18 -2.50 -3.99 18.23
N PRO A 19 -1.91 -3.66 19.39
CA PRO A 19 -2.55 -2.80 20.38
C PRO A 19 -2.72 -1.33 19.91
N GLY A 20 -2.30 -1.03 18.68
CA GLY A 20 -2.27 0.33 18.15
C GLY A 20 -1.06 1.12 18.65
N LEU A 21 -0.90 2.32 18.10
CA LEU A 21 0.12 3.26 18.55
C LEU A 21 -0.39 4.00 19.80
N THR A 22 0.44 4.08 20.82
CA THR A 22 0.18 4.92 21.99
C THR A 22 0.45 6.40 21.65
N VAL A 23 -0.07 7.32 22.48
CA VAL A 23 0.27 8.75 22.36
C VAL A 23 1.79 8.98 22.45
N SER A 24 2.49 8.19 23.27
CA SER A 24 3.94 8.24 23.37
C SER A 24 4.63 7.84 22.06
N ASP A 25 4.13 6.80 21.39
CA ASP A 25 4.64 6.37 20.09
C ASP A 25 4.39 7.44 19.02
N LEU A 26 3.20 8.03 19.01
CA LEU A 26 2.87 9.12 18.09
C LEU A 26 3.81 10.32 18.29
N ASN A 27 4.01 10.75 19.53
CA ASN A 27 4.93 11.86 19.84
C ASN A 27 6.38 11.55 19.46
N ARG A 28 6.78 10.29 19.48
CA ARG A 28 8.13 9.85 19.11
C ARG A 28 8.32 9.79 17.60
N TYR A 29 7.34 9.28 16.86
CA TYR A 29 7.53 8.94 15.45
C TYR A 29 6.99 10.01 14.50
N LEU A 30 5.94 10.76 14.86
CA LEU A 30 5.43 11.84 14.00
C LEU A 30 6.46 12.90 13.61
N PRO A 31 7.35 13.37 14.52
CA PRO A 31 8.39 14.34 14.14
C PRO A 31 9.44 13.80 13.16
N ALA A 32 9.56 12.45 13.06
CA ALA A 32 10.49 11.80 12.13
C ALA A 32 9.89 11.64 10.71
N LEU A 33 8.59 11.89 10.52
CA LEU A 33 7.97 11.86 9.22
C LEU A 33 8.40 13.07 8.39
N GLN A 34 8.91 12.78 7.21
CA GLN A 34 9.30 13.82 6.26
C GLN A 34 8.10 14.27 5.43
N LYS A 35 7.97 15.55 5.17
CA LYS A 35 7.01 16.09 4.23
C LYS A 35 7.64 16.14 2.85
N ILE A 36 6.99 15.54 1.87
CA ILE A 36 7.53 15.45 0.52
C ILE A 36 7.67 16.82 -0.16
N ASP A 37 6.91 17.83 0.30
CA ASP A 37 6.95 19.19 -0.26
C ASP A 37 8.24 19.96 0.10
N ASP A 38 8.90 19.53 1.16
CA ASP A 38 10.09 20.19 1.70
C ASP A 38 11.40 19.59 1.15
N ILE A 39 11.31 18.58 0.25
CA ILE A 39 12.47 17.82 -0.21
C ILE A 39 12.49 17.72 -1.73
N ASP A 40 13.64 18.03 -2.33
CA ASP A 40 13.92 17.64 -3.71
C ASP A 40 14.13 16.12 -3.74
N MET A 41 13.18 15.41 -4.37
CA MET A 41 13.19 13.96 -4.46
C MET A 41 14.25 13.49 -5.46
N THR A 42 15.45 13.33 -4.97
CA THR A 42 16.55 12.66 -5.68
C THR A 42 16.61 11.18 -5.27
N ILE A 43 17.36 10.37 -6.02
CA ILE A 43 17.56 8.95 -5.66
C ILE A 43 18.17 8.85 -4.25
N ASP A 44 19.11 9.72 -3.91
CA ASP A 44 19.79 9.70 -2.60
C ASP A 44 18.85 10.11 -1.46
N SER A 45 17.96 11.08 -1.68
CA SER A 45 17.00 11.52 -0.65
C SER A 45 15.84 10.56 -0.40
N MET A 46 15.64 9.55 -1.30
CA MET A 46 14.60 8.55 -1.18
C MET A 46 14.97 7.37 -0.28
N HIS A 47 16.26 7.17 0.00
CA HIS A 47 16.71 6.03 0.79
C HIS A 47 16.27 6.17 2.25
N ASP A 48 15.73 5.06 2.80
CA ASP A 48 15.34 4.92 4.21
C ASP A 48 14.36 6.01 4.72
N GLY A 49 13.60 6.63 3.80
CA GLY A 49 12.65 7.69 4.12
C GLY A 49 11.23 7.17 4.38
N VAL A 50 10.56 7.79 5.35
CA VAL A 50 9.11 7.65 5.54
C VAL A 50 8.48 9.02 5.32
N PHE A 51 7.61 9.11 4.31
CA PHE A 51 7.04 10.38 3.85
C PHE A 51 5.54 10.42 4.13
N LEU A 52 5.08 11.53 4.71
CA LEU A 52 3.65 11.83 4.89
C LEU A 52 3.16 12.65 3.71
N THR A 53 2.40 12.01 2.82
CA THR A 53 1.81 12.64 1.64
C THR A 53 0.63 11.83 1.11
N ASP A 54 -0.18 12.42 0.22
CA ASP A 54 -1.05 11.63 -0.65
C ASP A 54 -0.21 10.72 -1.54
N GLY A 55 -0.61 9.45 -1.68
CA GLY A 55 0.19 8.45 -2.39
C GLY A 55 0.43 8.81 -3.86
N LEU A 56 -0.57 9.39 -4.55
CA LEU A 56 -0.43 9.80 -5.95
C LEU A 56 0.50 11.01 -6.09
N GLU A 57 0.36 12.01 -5.21
CA GLU A 57 1.26 13.16 -5.19
C GLU A 57 2.69 12.75 -4.85
N GLY A 58 2.85 11.81 -3.92
CA GLY A 58 4.14 11.23 -3.62
C GLY A 58 4.79 10.57 -4.84
N LEU A 59 4.06 9.71 -5.52
CA LEU A 59 4.56 9.06 -6.74
C LEU A 59 4.98 10.07 -7.82
N ARG A 60 4.23 11.17 -8.01
CA ARG A 60 4.56 12.20 -9.00
C ARG A 60 5.90 12.87 -8.76
N LYS A 61 6.30 13.00 -7.50
CA LYS A 61 7.57 13.63 -7.12
C LYS A 61 8.77 12.70 -7.22
N LEU A 62 8.56 11.39 -7.28
CA LEU A 62 9.65 10.43 -7.44
C LEU A 62 10.24 10.50 -8.86
N PRO A 63 11.57 10.36 -8.99
CA PRO A 63 12.23 10.26 -10.29
C PRO A 63 11.73 9.07 -11.12
N SER A 64 11.70 9.20 -12.43
CA SER A 64 11.38 8.08 -13.33
C SER A 64 12.43 6.98 -13.22
N SER A 65 12.02 5.72 -13.35
CA SER A 65 12.90 4.55 -13.35
C SER A 65 13.83 4.48 -12.13
N SER A 66 13.32 4.85 -10.95
CA SER A 66 14.10 4.90 -9.70
C SER A 66 13.78 3.80 -8.71
N ILE A 67 12.61 3.16 -8.85
CA ILE A 67 12.08 2.18 -7.88
C ILE A 67 12.27 0.76 -8.40
N ASP A 68 12.79 -0.12 -7.57
CA ASP A 68 12.96 -1.54 -7.90
C ASP A 68 11.68 -2.34 -7.62
N ILE A 69 10.99 -2.04 -6.52
CA ILE A 69 9.79 -2.79 -6.10
C ILE A 69 8.76 -1.82 -5.54
N ILE A 70 7.52 -1.95 -6.01
CA ILE A 70 6.35 -1.32 -5.40
C ILE A 70 5.49 -2.40 -4.77
N ILE A 71 5.13 -2.22 -3.50
CA ILE A 71 4.19 -3.09 -2.79
C ILE A 71 3.04 -2.18 -2.33
N THR A 72 1.82 -2.46 -2.78
CA THR A 72 0.68 -1.60 -2.50
C THR A 72 -0.60 -2.38 -2.24
N ASP A 73 -1.40 -1.87 -1.30
CA ASP A 73 -2.77 -2.31 -1.02
C ASP A 73 -3.68 -1.08 -1.18
N PRO A 74 -4.07 -0.76 -2.42
CA PRO A 74 -4.89 0.41 -2.66
C PRO A 74 -6.26 0.26 -1.98
N PRO A 75 -6.87 1.36 -1.51
CA PRO A 75 -8.16 1.30 -0.87
C PRO A 75 -9.18 0.61 -1.78
N GLU A 76 -9.87 -0.38 -1.23
CA GLU A 76 -10.99 -1.01 -1.91
C GLU A 76 -12.00 0.06 -2.29
N ASN A 77 -12.64 -0.11 -3.44
CA ASN A 77 -13.70 0.79 -3.86
C ASN A 77 -14.66 1.05 -2.68
N PRO A 78 -14.87 2.32 -2.28
CA PRO A 78 -15.62 2.72 -1.09
C PRO A 78 -17.08 2.27 -1.01
N TRP A 79 -17.54 1.46 -1.96
CA TRP A 79 -18.86 0.83 -1.92
C TRP A 79 -19.07 -0.11 -0.72
N ARG A 80 -18.05 -0.40 0.05
CA ARG A 80 -18.09 -1.38 1.14
C ARG A 80 -18.00 -0.80 2.54
N GLY A 81 -18.50 0.34 2.81
CA GLY A 81 -18.60 0.74 4.20
C GLY A 81 -19.17 2.13 4.37
N LYS A 82 -20.29 2.19 5.05
CA LYS A 82 -20.87 3.46 5.53
C LYS A 82 -19.95 4.23 6.49
N ASP A 83 -18.84 3.60 6.92
CA ASP A 83 -17.96 4.08 8.00
C ASP A 83 -16.57 4.52 7.52
N ARG A 84 -16.32 4.59 6.20
CA ARG A 84 -15.04 5.10 5.68
C ARG A 84 -15.18 6.57 5.24
N PRO A 85 -14.24 7.44 5.63
CA PRO A 85 -14.24 8.82 5.18
C PRO A 85 -14.01 8.88 3.66
N GLY A 86 -14.93 9.44 2.92
CA GLY A 86 -14.87 9.64 1.48
C GLY A 86 -16.23 9.43 0.82
N SER A 87 -16.50 10.17 -0.25
CA SER A 87 -17.69 9.94 -1.06
C SER A 87 -17.53 8.65 -1.86
N PRO A 88 -18.58 7.81 -1.99
CA PRO A 88 -18.53 6.62 -2.80
C PRO A 88 -18.25 7.00 -4.27
N MET A 89 -17.22 6.43 -4.84
CA MET A 89 -16.91 6.57 -6.26
C MET A 89 -17.78 5.63 -7.08
N THR A 90 -18.22 6.06 -8.24
CA THR A 90 -18.75 5.15 -9.27
C THR A 90 -17.63 4.21 -9.72
N LEU A 91 -17.99 3.07 -10.31
CA LEU A 91 -16.98 2.15 -10.84
C LEU A 91 -16.08 2.81 -11.88
N GLN A 92 -16.62 3.71 -12.69
CA GLN A 92 -15.86 4.45 -13.70
C GLN A 92 -14.87 5.45 -13.06
N GLU A 93 -15.28 6.16 -12.01
CA GLU A 93 -14.39 7.06 -11.25
C GLU A 93 -13.28 6.26 -10.56
N TYR A 94 -13.61 5.13 -9.97
CA TYR A 94 -12.65 4.24 -9.34
C TYR A 94 -11.65 3.67 -10.35
N TYR A 95 -12.11 3.27 -11.53
CA TYR A 95 -11.26 2.85 -12.63
C TYR A 95 -10.30 3.98 -13.05
N LYS A 96 -10.81 5.19 -13.24
CA LYS A 96 -9.99 6.35 -13.61
C LYS A 96 -8.96 6.71 -12.54
N TRP A 97 -9.37 6.67 -11.26
CA TRP A 97 -8.49 6.91 -10.14
C TRP A 97 -7.33 5.89 -10.10
N ASN A 98 -7.65 4.62 -10.28
CA ASN A 98 -6.63 3.56 -10.33
C ASN A 98 -5.67 3.73 -11.50
N ASN A 99 -6.16 4.07 -12.68
CA ASN A 99 -5.31 4.34 -13.84
C ASN A 99 -4.29 5.45 -13.56
N ASN A 100 -4.69 6.50 -12.88
CA ASN A 100 -3.82 7.64 -12.60
C ASN A 100 -2.61 7.24 -11.75
N TRP A 101 -2.80 6.45 -10.70
CA TRP A 101 -1.67 6.03 -9.88
C TRP A 101 -0.87 4.90 -10.53
N LEU A 102 -1.49 4.00 -11.29
CA LEU A 102 -0.81 2.94 -12.03
C LEU A 102 0.14 3.50 -13.10
N GLU A 103 -0.28 4.56 -13.81
CA GLU A 103 0.58 5.28 -14.74
C GLU A 103 1.83 5.83 -14.05
N GLN A 104 1.67 6.44 -12.88
CA GLN A 104 2.81 6.94 -12.12
C GLN A 104 3.66 5.81 -11.53
N ALA A 105 3.05 4.73 -11.07
CA ALA A 105 3.77 3.55 -10.60
C ALA A 105 4.63 2.96 -11.74
N HIS A 106 4.08 2.82 -12.94
CA HIS A 106 4.84 2.38 -14.12
C HIS A 106 6.01 3.33 -14.43
N ARG A 107 5.78 4.66 -14.38
CA ARG A 107 6.81 5.66 -14.67
C ARG A 107 8.00 5.57 -13.71
N VAL A 108 7.74 5.37 -12.41
CA VAL A 108 8.80 5.34 -11.40
C VAL A 108 9.49 3.98 -11.31
N LEU A 109 8.86 2.90 -11.75
CA LEU A 109 9.48 1.57 -11.78
C LEU A 109 10.62 1.53 -12.80
N LYS A 110 11.71 0.88 -12.42
CA LYS A 110 12.78 0.49 -13.33
C LYS A 110 12.25 -0.56 -14.32
N SER A 111 12.92 -0.72 -15.46
CA SER A 111 12.58 -1.74 -16.46
C SER A 111 12.68 -3.18 -15.92
N THR A 112 13.45 -3.38 -14.87
CA THR A 112 13.59 -4.66 -14.13
C THR A 112 12.77 -4.70 -12.86
N GLY A 113 12.00 -3.63 -12.59
CA GLY A 113 11.22 -3.48 -11.37
C GLY A 113 9.96 -4.32 -11.36
N ALA A 114 9.38 -4.52 -10.18
CA ALA A 114 8.17 -5.31 -9.99
C ALA A 114 7.13 -4.57 -9.15
N LEU A 115 5.85 -4.78 -9.50
CA LEU A 115 4.71 -4.28 -8.74
C LEU A 115 3.97 -5.45 -8.10
N TYR A 116 3.81 -5.40 -6.78
CA TYR A 116 2.99 -6.32 -5.98
C TYR A 116 1.73 -5.59 -5.54
N LEU A 117 0.61 -5.97 -6.10
CA LEU A 117 -0.70 -5.35 -5.84
C LEU A 117 -1.60 -6.29 -5.04
N PHE A 118 -2.02 -5.87 -3.87
CA PHE A 118 -3.07 -6.54 -3.11
C PHE A 118 -4.43 -6.03 -3.56
N CYS A 119 -5.38 -6.92 -3.77
CA CYS A 119 -6.75 -6.53 -4.08
C CYS A 119 -7.77 -7.59 -3.65
N ASP A 120 -9.02 -7.17 -3.50
CA ASP A 120 -10.15 -8.11 -3.37
C ASP A 120 -10.29 -8.94 -4.66
N TRP A 121 -10.57 -10.23 -4.51
CA TRP A 121 -10.72 -11.16 -5.63
C TRP A 121 -11.75 -10.69 -6.69
N ARG A 122 -12.76 -9.91 -6.26
CA ARG A 122 -13.80 -9.37 -7.15
C ARG A 122 -13.29 -8.27 -8.07
N LEU A 123 -12.27 -7.57 -7.65
CA LEU A 123 -11.61 -6.51 -8.43
C LEU A 123 -10.45 -7.05 -9.27
N SER A 124 -10.09 -8.31 -9.10
CA SER A 124 -8.93 -8.91 -9.75
C SER A 124 -8.97 -8.82 -11.28
N GLY A 125 -10.14 -9.05 -11.89
CA GLY A 125 -10.33 -8.93 -13.33
C GLY A 125 -10.13 -7.49 -13.84
N MET A 126 -10.63 -6.51 -13.08
CA MET A 126 -10.44 -5.10 -13.39
C MET A 126 -8.96 -4.73 -13.32
N TYR A 127 -8.29 -5.06 -12.22
CA TYR A 127 -6.86 -4.78 -12.07
C TYR A 127 -6.02 -5.48 -13.12
N HIS A 128 -6.32 -6.75 -13.44
CA HIS A 128 -5.61 -7.46 -14.51
C HIS A 128 -5.71 -6.71 -15.84
N SER A 129 -6.91 -6.29 -16.23
CA SER A 129 -7.13 -5.52 -17.46
C SER A 129 -6.41 -4.18 -17.44
N MET A 130 -6.35 -3.50 -16.31
CA MET A 130 -5.64 -2.21 -16.18
C MET A 130 -4.14 -2.39 -16.21
N LEU A 131 -3.61 -3.37 -15.47
CA LEU A 131 -2.17 -3.63 -15.38
C LEU A 131 -1.57 -3.99 -16.73
N THR A 132 -2.28 -4.74 -17.58
CA THR A 132 -1.80 -5.12 -18.91
C THR A 132 -1.59 -3.93 -19.85
N ASN A 133 -2.13 -2.74 -19.55
CA ASN A 133 -1.85 -1.52 -20.31
C ASN A 133 -0.48 -0.92 -19.98
N PHE A 134 0.09 -1.24 -18.83
CA PHE A 134 1.32 -0.64 -18.31
C PHE A 134 2.42 -1.65 -18.08
N LEU A 135 2.09 -2.86 -17.63
CA LEU A 135 3.01 -3.85 -17.12
C LEU A 135 2.70 -5.23 -17.69
N HIS A 136 3.69 -6.12 -17.67
CA HIS A 136 3.48 -7.52 -17.97
C HIS A 136 3.05 -8.25 -16.70
N VAL A 137 1.81 -8.76 -16.67
CA VAL A 137 1.29 -9.51 -15.52
C VAL A 137 1.90 -10.90 -15.50
N GLN A 138 2.78 -11.17 -14.56
CA GLN A 138 3.54 -12.42 -14.43
C GLN A 138 2.68 -13.55 -13.85
N THR A 139 2.02 -13.28 -12.72
CA THR A 139 1.28 -14.31 -12.00
C THR A 139 0.23 -13.69 -11.09
N ARG A 140 -0.66 -14.54 -10.62
CA ARG A 140 -1.66 -14.21 -9.61
C ARG A 140 -1.52 -15.17 -8.44
N ILE A 141 -1.29 -14.64 -7.25
CA ILE A 141 -1.22 -15.38 -6.01
C ILE A 141 -2.53 -15.19 -5.25
N THR A 142 -3.18 -16.28 -4.90
CA THR A 142 -4.38 -16.26 -4.08
C THR A 142 -4.03 -16.64 -2.66
N TRP A 143 -4.27 -15.74 -1.72
CA TRP A 143 -4.09 -15.99 -0.31
C TRP A 143 -5.44 -16.11 0.39
N ARG A 144 -5.67 -17.23 1.07
CA ARG A 144 -6.85 -17.45 1.89
C ARG A 144 -6.49 -17.28 3.36
N ARG A 145 -7.06 -16.27 4.01
CA ARG A 145 -6.99 -16.14 5.45
C ARG A 145 -7.99 -17.08 6.11
N MET A 146 -7.49 -18.00 6.94
CA MET A 146 -8.35 -18.81 7.81
C MET A 146 -8.40 -18.13 9.20
N MET A 147 -9.58 -17.67 9.61
CA MET A 147 -9.82 -17.21 10.98
C MET A 147 -10.40 -18.36 11.77
N ALA A 148 -9.88 -18.60 12.99
CA ALA A 148 -10.42 -19.62 13.86
C ALA A 148 -11.88 -19.27 14.22
N GLY A 149 -12.81 -20.14 13.88
CA GLY A 149 -14.24 -19.99 14.20
C GLY A 149 -15.10 -19.30 13.17
N GLU A 150 -14.57 -18.80 12.04
CA GLU A 150 -15.37 -18.24 10.96
C GLU A 150 -15.31 -19.11 9.70
N THR A 151 -16.50 -19.39 9.12
CA THR A 151 -16.59 -19.84 7.74
C THR A 151 -16.26 -18.66 6.83
N SER A 152 -14.99 -18.31 6.74
CA SER A 152 -14.53 -17.15 5.98
C SER A 152 -14.77 -17.34 4.49
N LYS A 153 -15.64 -16.51 3.92
CA LYS A 153 -15.91 -16.40 2.50
C LYS A 153 -15.00 -15.35 1.82
N SER A 154 -13.98 -14.86 2.51
CA SER A 154 -13.09 -13.81 1.99
C SER A 154 -11.83 -14.42 1.38
N LEU A 155 -11.60 -14.15 0.12
CA LEU A 155 -10.36 -14.45 -0.60
C LEU A 155 -9.66 -13.11 -0.89
N SER A 156 -8.42 -12.97 -0.46
CA SER A 156 -7.56 -11.88 -0.90
C SER A 156 -6.65 -12.37 -2.03
N LEU A 157 -6.44 -11.54 -3.01
CA LEU A 157 -5.62 -11.82 -4.19
C LEU A 157 -4.43 -10.87 -4.21
N ILE A 158 -3.28 -11.42 -4.56
CA ILE A 158 -2.07 -10.66 -4.87
C ILE A 158 -1.81 -10.83 -6.35
N HIS A 159 -1.68 -9.73 -7.08
CA HIS A 159 -1.19 -9.70 -8.45
C HIS A 159 0.28 -9.30 -8.44
N ILE A 160 1.11 -10.11 -9.06
CA ILE A 160 2.54 -9.86 -9.22
C ILE A 160 2.84 -9.76 -10.70
#